data_971e58837800fb16d9576669bd99ac4e
#
_entry.id   971e58837800fb16d9576669bd99ac4e
#
_cell.length_a   1.000
_cell.length_b   1.000
_cell.length_c   1.000
_cell.angle_alpha   90.00
_cell.angle_beta   90.00
_cell.angle_gamma   90.00
#
_symmetry.space_group_name_H-M   'P 1'
#
loop_
_entity.id
_entity.type
_entity.pdbx_description
1 polymer ?
#
loop_
_entity_poly.entity_id
_entity_poly.type
_entity_poly.pdbx_seq_one_letter_code
_entity_poly.pdbx_strand_id
1 'polypeptide(L)'
;MIQKSGKLTVSILDKTADMNLIGNFGFQSSRTADKFANSGQALVKDAFQVPYLAEHTSAVLSAKVVNTLDCGTHTLFLCELTDAQVLSKEEPMTYAYYHSDVKTKKAPVAAGSGEKWQCTVCGYVHEGALSDDFVCPVCKQPASVFVKLEAAEKQESTEQQAEKWQCTVCGYIHDGAVDDDFICPICKQGKAAFVKKA
;
A
#
# COMPACT_ATOMS: atom_id res chain seq x y z
N MET A 1 -13.55 -17.18 -2.30
CA MET A 1 -12.73 -17.85 -3.33
C MET A 1 -11.77 -18.84 -2.67
N ILE A 2 -10.81 -18.43 -1.86
CA ILE A 2 -9.80 -19.31 -1.23
C ILE A 2 -10.44 -20.42 -0.41
N GLN A 3 -11.45 -20.13 0.43
CA GLN A 3 -12.19 -21.17 1.20
C GLN A 3 -12.82 -22.25 0.31
N LYS A 4 -13.27 -21.88 -0.91
CA LYS A 4 -13.91 -22.82 -1.83
C LYS A 4 -12.89 -23.65 -2.62
N SER A 5 -11.79 -23.02 -3.05
CA SER A 5 -10.76 -23.70 -3.86
C SER A 5 -9.77 -24.50 -3.02
N GLY A 6 -9.53 -24.10 -1.76
CA GLY A 6 -8.47 -24.61 -0.91
C GLY A 6 -7.06 -24.32 -1.43
N LYS A 7 -6.92 -23.40 -2.37
CA LYS A 7 -5.65 -23.10 -3.05
C LYS A 7 -5.51 -21.61 -3.27
N LEU A 8 -4.28 -21.13 -3.28
CA LEU A 8 -3.96 -19.74 -3.59
C LEU A 8 -2.54 -19.61 -4.16
N THR A 9 -2.32 -18.52 -4.86
CA THR A 9 -0.99 -18.04 -5.26
C THR A 9 -0.73 -16.68 -4.61
N VAL A 10 0.53 -16.39 -4.34
CA VAL A 10 0.98 -15.09 -3.84
C VAL A 10 2.04 -14.56 -4.79
N SER A 11 1.76 -13.47 -5.48
CA SER A 11 2.74 -12.73 -6.29
C SER A 11 3.40 -11.66 -5.41
N ILE A 12 4.70 -11.77 -5.19
CA ILE A 12 5.49 -10.79 -4.45
C ILE A 12 5.89 -9.70 -5.43
N LEU A 13 5.20 -8.57 -5.40
CA LEU A 13 5.46 -7.46 -6.32
C LEU A 13 6.88 -6.92 -6.15
N ASP A 14 7.49 -6.52 -7.24
CA ASP A 14 8.76 -5.81 -7.26
C ASP A 14 8.58 -4.29 -7.38
N LYS A 15 9.68 -3.54 -7.32
CA LYS A 15 9.67 -2.08 -7.36
C LYS A 15 9.23 -1.49 -8.70
N THR A 16 9.06 -2.29 -9.75
CA THR A 16 8.55 -1.84 -11.05
C THR A 16 7.02 -1.78 -11.10
N ALA A 17 6.33 -2.39 -10.12
CA ALA A 17 4.88 -2.33 -10.02
C ALA A 17 4.40 -0.90 -9.70
N ASP A 18 3.42 -0.44 -10.46
CA ASP A 18 2.86 0.90 -10.34
C ASP A 18 1.51 0.93 -9.61
N MET A 19 0.98 2.15 -9.37
CA MET A 19 -0.33 2.33 -8.73
C MET A 19 -1.50 1.82 -9.56
N ASN A 20 -1.38 1.69 -10.88
CA ASN A 20 -2.47 1.15 -11.70
C ASN A 20 -2.63 -0.35 -11.42
N LEU A 21 -1.51 -1.09 -11.37
CA LEU A 21 -1.50 -2.51 -11.03
C LEU A 21 -2.04 -2.73 -9.60
N ILE A 22 -1.50 -1.98 -8.63
CA ILE A 22 -1.91 -2.07 -7.23
C ILE A 22 -3.38 -1.70 -7.06
N GLY A 23 -3.84 -0.63 -7.73
CA GLY A 23 -5.25 -0.21 -7.70
C GLY A 23 -6.19 -1.25 -8.27
N ASN A 24 -5.82 -1.88 -9.38
CA ASN A 24 -6.63 -2.92 -10.02
C ASN A 24 -6.80 -4.15 -9.10
N PHE A 25 -5.72 -4.63 -8.49
CA PHE A 25 -5.78 -5.84 -7.64
C PHE A 25 -6.18 -5.56 -6.20
N GLY A 26 -5.74 -4.42 -5.62
CA GLY A 26 -5.91 -4.09 -4.22
C GLY A 26 -7.20 -3.36 -3.86
N PHE A 27 -7.69 -2.44 -4.74
CA PHE A 27 -8.79 -1.54 -4.38
C PHE A 27 -10.11 -1.85 -5.09
N GLN A 28 -10.14 -2.81 -6.00
CA GLN A 28 -11.36 -3.22 -6.67
C GLN A 28 -11.86 -4.57 -6.16
N SER A 29 -13.17 -4.80 -6.28
CA SER A 29 -13.77 -6.10 -5.96
C SER A 29 -13.80 -7.00 -7.19
N SER A 30 -13.39 -8.27 -7.05
CA SER A 30 -13.54 -9.26 -8.12
C SER A 30 -15.00 -9.64 -8.40
N ARG A 31 -15.97 -9.11 -7.63
CA ARG A 31 -17.40 -9.27 -7.92
C ARG A 31 -17.87 -8.35 -9.06
N THR A 32 -17.16 -7.24 -9.27
CA THR A 32 -17.54 -6.19 -10.21
C THR A 32 -16.51 -5.95 -11.31
N ALA A 33 -15.29 -6.48 -11.17
CA ALA A 33 -14.21 -6.29 -12.12
C ALA A 33 -13.45 -7.59 -12.37
N ASP A 34 -13.18 -7.91 -13.63
CA ASP A 34 -12.18 -8.93 -13.98
C ASP A 34 -10.78 -8.32 -13.90
N LYS A 35 -10.14 -8.55 -12.77
CA LYS A 35 -8.85 -7.94 -12.45
C LYS A 35 -7.72 -8.41 -13.38
N PHE A 36 -7.77 -9.64 -13.84
CA PHE A 36 -6.75 -10.17 -14.76
C PHE A 36 -6.94 -9.64 -16.17
N ALA A 37 -8.16 -9.62 -16.69
CA ALA A 37 -8.44 -9.01 -17.99
C ALA A 37 -8.06 -7.51 -18.01
N ASN A 38 -8.31 -6.80 -16.89
CA ASN A 38 -8.00 -5.38 -16.77
C ASN A 38 -6.52 -5.07 -16.49
N SER A 39 -5.69 -6.07 -16.19
CA SER A 39 -4.27 -5.86 -15.87
C SER A 39 -3.41 -5.60 -17.11
N GLY A 40 -3.88 -5.97 -18.30
CA GLY A 40 -3.09 -5.95 -19.53
C GLY A 40 -1.99 -7.01 -19.59
N GLN A 41 -1.85 -7.85 -18.56
CA GLN A 41 -0.83 -8.91 -18.50
C GLN A 41 -1.38 -10.23 -19.04
N ALA A 42 -0.46 -11.07 -19.50
CA ALA A 42 -0.82 -12.43 -19.87
C ALA A 42 -1.27 -13.23 -18.64
N LEU A 43 -2.35 -14.00 -18.79
CA LEU A 43 -2.85 -14.86 -17.73
C LEU A 43 -1.93 -16.08 -17.57
N VAL A 44 -1.11 -16.07 -16.54
CA VAL A 44 -0.26 -17.21 -16.17
C VAL A 44 -0.92 -17.95 -15.00
N LYS A 45 -0.77 -19.28 -14.98
CA LYS A 45 -1.34 -20.15 -13.94
C LYS A 45 -0.30 -21.12 -13.42
N ASP A 46 -0.39 -21.43 -12.15
CA ASP A 46 0.43 -22.49 -11.53
C ASP A 46 -0.05 -23.90 -11.92
N ALA A 47 0.62 -24.93 -11.39
CA ALA A 47 0.27 -26.34 -11.62
C ALA A 47 -1.17 -26.69 -11.17
N PHE A 48 -1.76 -25.92 -10.26
CA PHE A 48 -3.13 -26.09 -9.79
C PHE A 48 -4.16 -25.25 -10.54
N GLN A 49 -3.77 -24.62 -11.65
CA GLN A 49 -4.59 -23.74 -12.46
C GLN A 49 -5.05 -22.47 -11.71
N VAL A 50 -4.32 -22.07 -10.66
CA VAL A 50 -4.56 -20.80 -9.94
C VAL A 50 -3.78 -19.69 -10.66
N PRO A 51 -4.44 -18.57 -11.05
CA PRO A 51 -3.77 -17.49 -11.76
C PRO A 51 -2.87 -16.67 -10.84
N TYR A 52 -1.75 -16.16 -11.38
CA TYR A 52 -0.84 -15.26 -10.71
C TYR A 52 -0.32 -14.18 -11.65
N LEU A 53 0.22 -13.10 -11.09
CA LEU A 53 0.93 -12.06 -11.83
C LEU A 53 2.38 -12.50 -12.05
N ALA A 54 2.82 -12.51 -13.30
CA ALA A 54 4.20 -12.82 -13.66
C ALA A 54 5.05 -11.57 -13.87
N GLU A 55 4.47 -10.51 -14.47
CA GLU A 55 5.13 -9.23 -14.67
C GLU A 55 5.06 -8.39 -13.39
N HIS A 56 6.08 -7.55 -13.17
CA HIS A 56 6.20 -6.73 -11.96
C HIS A 56 6.21 -7.55 -10.65
N THR A 57 6.73 -8.77 -10.73
CA THR A 57 6.73 -9.75 -9.65
C THR A 57 8.12 -10.35 -9.48
N SER A 58 8.72 -10.21 -8.30
CA SER A 58 10.03 -10.79 -7.99
C SER A 58 9.95 -12.31 -7.76
N ALA A 59 8.88 -12.77 -7.12
CA ALA A 59 8.66 -14.20 -6.87
C ALA A 59 7.17 -14.53 -6.78
N VAL A 60 6.84 -15.80 -7.05
CA VAL A 60 5.50 -16.35 -6.84
C VAL A 60 5.57 -17.55 -5.91
N LEU A 61 4.58 -17.67 -5.05
CA LEU A 61 4.38 -18.81 -4.15
C LEU A 61 3.04 -19.46 -4.49
N SER A 62 3.00 -20.79 -4.55
CA SER A 62 1.77 -21.58 -4.66
C SER A 62 1.53 -22.33 -3.37
N ALA A 63 0.30 -22.32 -2.88
CA ALA A 63 0.00 -22.92 -1.59
C ALA A 63 -1.38 -23.59 -1.54
N LYS A 64 -1.49 -24.62 -0.69
CA LYS A 64 -2.73 -25.27 -0.32
C LYS A 64 -3.13 -24.89 1.10
N VAL A 65 -4.41 -24.61 1.29
CA VAL A 65 -4.97 -24.37 2.62
C VAL A 65 -5.05 -25.68 3.39
N VAL A 66 -4.43 -25.73 4.57
CA VAL A 66 -4.48 -26.88 5.48
C VAL A 66 -5.41 -26.63 6.66
N ASN A 67 -5.59 -25.36 7.07
CA ASN A 67 -6.54 -25.01 8.12
C ASN A 67 -6.99 -23.55 7.96
N THR A 68 -8.12 -23.21 8.61
CA THR A 68 -8.66 -21.85 8.63
C THR A 68 -9.12 -21.48 10.03
N LEU A 69 -8.95 -20.21 10.40
CA LEU A 69 -9.48 -19.62 11.62
C LEU A 69 -10.33 -18.41 11.28
N ASP A 70 -11.57 -18.41 11.71
CA ASP A 70 -12.45 -17.25 11.61
C ASP A 70 -12.10 -16.26 12.72
N CYS A 71 -11.73 -15.04 12.32
CA CYS A 71 -11.39 -13.93 13.23
C CYS A 71 -12.48 -12.84 13.22
N GLY A 72 -13.70 -13.15 12.80
CA GLY A 72 -14.84 -12.24 12.71
C GLY A 72 -14.78 -11.37 11.45
N THR A 73 -13.94 -10.34 11.42
CA THR A 73 -13.77 -9.44 10.25
C THR A 73 -12.85 -10.02 9.18
N HIS A 74 -12.03 -11.00 9.50
CA HIS A 74 -11.02 -11.61 8.62
C HIS A 74 -10.99 -13.13 8.81
N THR A 75 -10.45 -13.84 7.83
CA THR A 75 -10.16 -15.28 7.94
C THR A 75 -8.65 -15.48 7.83
N LEU A 76 -8.08 -16.16 8.83
CA LEU A 76 -6.69 -16.61 8.77
C LEU A 76 -6.64 -17.96 8.03
N PHE A 77 -5.74 -18.07 7.05
CA PHE A 77 -5.48 -19.32 6.33
C PHE A 77 -4.11 -19.84 6.71
N LEU A 78 -4.05 -21.03 7.27
CA LEU A 78 -2.80 -21.78 7.40
C LEU A 78 -2.60 -22.57 6.12
N CYS A 79 -1.47 -22.37 5.44
CA CYS A 79 -1.20 -22.95 4.14
C CYS A 79 0.11 -23.75 4.15
N GLU A 80 0.13 -24.84 3.41
CA GLU A 80 1.33 -25.57 3.02
C GLU A 80 1.86 -24.98 1.71
N LEU A 81 3.14 -24.58 1.68
CA LEU A 81 3.80 -24.14 0.47
C LEU A 81 4.05 -25.35 -0.45
N THR A 82 3.52 -25.31 -1.66
CA THR A 82 3.63 -26.40 -2.63
C THR A 82 4.63 -26.13 -3.74
N ASP A 83 4.87 -24.84 -4.06
CA ASP A 83 5.86 -24.41 -5.04
C ASP A 83 6.27 -22.96 -4.77
N ALA A 84 7.50 -22.61 -5.18
CA ALA A 84 8.03 -21.25 -5.09
C ALA A 84 9.00 -21.01 -6.26
N GLN A 85 8.81 -19.88 -6.96
CA GLN A 85 9.64 -19.51 -8.10
C GLN A 85 10.09 -18.06 -7.99
N VAL A 86 11.36 -17.79 -8.25
CA VAL A 86 11.89 -16.44 -8.46
C VAL A 86 11.70 -16.09 -9.93
N LEU A 87 10.96 -15.03 -10.21
CA LEU A 87 10.61 -14.61 -11.58
C LEU A 87 11.52 -13.50 -12.10
N SER A 88 11.98 -12.62 -11.22
CA SER A 88 12.85 -11.51 -11.60
C SER A 88 13.93 -11.26 -10.54
N LYS A 89 14.98 -10.50 -10.93
CA LYS A 89 16.04 -10.05 -10.02
C LYS A 89 15.76 -8.67 -9.42
N GLU A 90 14.64 -8.07 -9.78
CA GLU A 90 14.22 -6.78 -9.25
C GLU A 90 13.93 -6.89 -7.75
N GLU A 91 14.24 -5.83 -7.03
CA GLU A 91 13.99 -5.80 -5.58
C GLU A 91 12.50 -5.92 -5.26
N PRO A 92 12.11 -6.75 -4.29
CA PRO A 92 10.73 -6.82 -3.82
C PRO A 92 10.25 -5.46 -3.31
N MET A 93 9.01 -5.12 -3.60
CA MET A 93 8.36 -3.93 -3.07
C MET A 93 8.05 -4.12 -1.60
N THR A 94 8.73 -3.35 -0.73
CA THR A 94 8.39 -3.30 0.68
C THR A 94 7.21 -2.36 0.93
N TYR A 95 6.52 -2.53 2.07
CA TYR A 95 5.46 -1.63 2.47
C TYR A 95 5.95 -0.18 2.68
N ALA A 96 7.18 -0.02 3.18
CA ALA A 96 7.82 1.29 3.30
C ALA A 96 8.01 1.95 1.92
N TYR A 97 8.57 1.22 0.95
CA TYR A 97 8.74 1.72 -0.42
C TYR A 97 7.40 2.04 -1.10
N TYR A 98 6.39 1.20 -0.91
CA TYR A 98 5.04 1.49 -1.41
C TYR A 98 4.53 2.84 -0.90
N HIS A 99 4.69 3.14 0.38
CA HIS A 99 4.22 4.41 0.95
C HIS A 99 5.04 5.62 0.55
N SER A 100 6.38 5.50 0.51
CA SER A 100 7.24 6.65 0.20
C SER A 100 7.32 6.96 -1.29
N ASP A 101 7.33 5.94 -2.13
CA ASP A 101 7.67 6.10 -3.54
C ASP A 101 6.51 5.84 -4.49
N VAL A 102 5.70 4.80 -4.25
CA VAL A 102 4.66 4.40 -5.20
C VAL A 102 3.37 5.16 -4.96
N LYS A 103 2.90 5.18 -3.71
CA LYS A 103 1.65 5.86 -3.33
C LYS A 103 1.75 7.38 -3.49
N THR A 104 2.94 7.95 -3.29
CA THR A 104 3.18 9.40 -3.37
C THR A 104 3.55 9.88 -4.78
N LYS A 105 4.03 8.99 -5.66
CA LYS A 105 4.26 9.35 -7.06
C LYS A 105 2.92 9.64 -7.71
N LYS A 106 2.66 10.94 -7.90
CA LYS A 106 1.51 11.43 -8.68
C LYS A 106 1.56 10.82 -10.07
N ALA A 107 0.41 10.32 -10.56
CA ALA A 107 0.23 10.21 -12.00
C ALA A 107 0.64 11.56 -12.65
N PRO A 108 1.31 11.56 -13.83
CA PRO A 108 1.75 12.80 -14.46
C PRO A 108 0.53 13.70 -14.68
N VAL A 109 0.53 14.82 -13.98
CA VAL A 109 -0.55 15.80 -14.00
C VAL A 109 -0.27 16.78 -15.11
N ALA A 110 -1.21 16.89 -16.04
CA ALA A 110 -1.25 18.01 -16.97
C ALA A 110 -1.32 19.31 -16.13
N ALA A 111 -0.39 20.22 -16.36
CA ALA A 111 -0.28 21.47 -15.62
C ALA A 111 -1.56 22.30 -15.81
N GLY A 112 -2.39 22.35 -14.75
CA GLY A 112 -3.57 23.21 -14.66
C GLY A 112 -3.58 23.89 -13.30
N SER A 113 -3.63 25.25 -13.30
CA SER A 113 -3.81 26.06 -12.10
C SER A 113 -5.24 25.88 -11.59
N GLY A 114 -5.47 24.96 -10.64
CA GLY A 114 -6.79 24.66 -10.12
C GLY A 114 -6.75 23.97 -8.76
N GLU A 115 -7.89 23.85 -8.15
CA GLU A 115 -8.10 23.08 -6.92
C GLU A 115 -7.57 21.64 -7.09
N LYS A 116 -6.98 21.10 -6.02
CA LYS A 116 -6.47 19.72 -5.99
C LYS A 116 -7.23 18.91 -4.97
N TRP A 117 -7.62 17.72 -5.37
CA TRP A 117 -8.39 16.79 -4.55
C TRP A 117 -7.69 15.45 -4.47
N GLN A 118 -7.47 14.93 -3.27
CA GLN A 118 -6.83 13.65 -3.07
C GLN A 118 -7.83 12.58 -2.65
N CYS A 119 -7.81 11.45 -3.35
CA CYS A 119 -8.56 10.25 -2.95
C CYS A 119 -7.94 9.67 -1.67
N THR A 120 -8.71 9.60 -0.59
CA THR A 120 -8.24 9.06 0.70
C THR A 120 -7.99 7.55 0.67
N VAL A 121 -8.55 6.84 -0.31
CA VAL A 121 -8.42 5.40 -0.45
C VAL A 121 -7.11 5.00 -1.13
N CYS A 122 -6.81 5.59 -2.31
CA CYS A 122 -5.65 5.18 -3.11
C CYS A 122 -4.57 6.26 -3.25
N GLY A 123 -4.83 7.50 -2.80
CA GLY A 123 -3.90 8.61 -2.92
C GLY A 123 -3.89 9.32 -4.28
N TYR A 124 -4.71 8.89 -5.25
CA TYR A 124 -4.85 9.58 -6.54
C TYR A 124 -5.21 11.06 -6.33
N VAL A 125 -4.54 11.95 -7.07
CA VAL A 125 -4.81 13.40 -7.02
C VAL A 125 -5.51 13.82 -8.30
N HIS A 126 -6.70 14.39 -8.15
CA HIS A 126 -7.46 15.05 -9.21
C HIS A 126 -7.17 16.55 -9.19
N GLU A 127 -6.88 17.16 -10.34
CA GLU A 127 -6.71 18.60 -10.50
C GLU A 127 -7.91 19.19 -11.23
N GLY A 128 -8.47 20.24 -10.66
CA GLY A 128 -9.67 20.90 -11.14
C GLY A 128 -10.86 20.75 -10.20
N ALA A 129 -12.03 21.26 -10.63
CA ALA A 129 -13.25 21.10 -9.87
C ALA A 129 -13.67 19.62 -9.83
N LEU A 130 -13.94 19.11 -8.64
CA LEU A 130 -14.43 17.76 -8.45
C LEU A 130 -15.97 17.78 -8.62
N SER A 131 -16.50 17.06 -9.61
CA SER A 131 -17.95 16.90 -9.78
C SER A 131 -18.48 15.81 -8.84
N ASP A 132 -19.76 15.91 -8.47
CA ASP A 132 -20.39 14.90 -7.61
C ASP A 132 -20.42 13.51 -8.23
N ASP A 133 -20.46 13.44 -9.56
CA ASP A 133 -20.44 12.19 -10.33
C ASP A 133 -19.03 11.66 -10.59
N PHE A 134 -17.96 12.33 -10.06
CA PHE A 134 -16.60 11.92 -10.33
C PHE A 134 -16.30 10.58 -9.66
N VAL A 135 -15.68 9.69 -10.45
CA VAL A 135 -15.24 8.37 -9.99
C VAL A 135 -13.73 8.28 -10.11
N CYS A 136 -13.07 7.91 -9.04
CA CYS A 136 -11.62 7.75 -9.03
C CYS A 136 -11.17 6.79 -10.14
N PRO A 137 -10.28 7.20 -11.07
CA PRO A 137 -9.85 6.33 -12.17
C PRO A 137 -9.06 5.11 -11.69
N VAL A 138 -8.43 5.19 -10.51
CA VAL A 138 -7.58 4.14 -9.94
C VAL A 138 -8.40 3.13 -9.14
N CYS A 139 -9.13 3.57 -8.10
CA CYS A 139 -9.83 2.66 -7.18
C CYS A 139 -11.34 2.60 -7.38
N LYS A 140 -11.88 3.35 -8.36
CA LYS A 140 -13.32 3.40 -8.70
C LYS A 140 -14.22 3.85 -7.55
N GLN A 141 -13.67 4.55 -6.58
CA GLN A 141 -14.45 5.14 -5.49
C GLN A 141 -15.07 6.47 -5.91
N PRO A 142 -16.24 6.85 -5.35
CA PRO A 142 -16.95 8.08 -5.71
C PRO A 142 -16.23 9.34 -5.21
N ALA A 143 -16.69 10.52 -5.66
CA ALA A 143 -16.16 11.81 -5.25
C ALA A 143 -16.13 12.03 -3.72
N SER A 144 -17.05 11.41 -2.99
CA SER A 144 -17.17 11.55 -1.53
C SER A 144 -15.93 11.10 -0.73
N VAL A 145 -15.04 10.29 -1.33
CA VAL A 145 -13.78 9.89 -0.69
C VAL A 145 -12.61 10.82 -1.02
N PHE A 146 -12.87 11.93 -1.71
CA PHE A 146 -11.85 12.92 -2.02
C PHE A 146 -11.85 14.05 -0.99
N VAL A 147 -10.64 14.43 -0.58
CA VAL A 147 -10.40 15.60 0.27
C VAL A 147 -9.68 16.68 -0.53
N LYS A 148 -10.11 17.93 -0.36
CA LYS A 148 -9.46 19.08 -1.00
C LYS A 148 -8.08 19.25 -0.39
N LEU A 149 -7.06 19.28 -1.23
CA LEU A 149 -5.72 19.68 -0.83
C LEU A 149 -5.71 21.22 -0.87
N GLU A 150 -5.84 21.86 0.30
CA GLU A 150 -5.59 23.29 0.39
C GLU A 150 -4.14 23.54 -0.05
N ALA A 151 -3.92 24.57 -0.85
CA ALA A 151 -2.59 25.00 -1.17
C ALA A 151 -1.91 25.38 0.15
N ALA A 152 -1.11 24.47 0.70
CA ALA A 152 -0.19 24.82 1.75
C ALA A 152 0.66 25.95 1.19
N GLU A 153 0.46 27.17 1.70
CA GLU A 153 1.38 28.25 1.54
C GLU A 153 2.79 27.67 1.77
N LYS A 154 3.70 27.97 0.84
CA LYS A 154 5.10 27.63 0.96
C LYS A 154 5.59 28.11 2.33
N GLN A 155 5.53 27.27 3.32
CA GLN A 155 6.48 27.38 4.41
C GLN A 155 7.80 26.89 3.82
N GLU A 156 8.66 27.85 3.50
CA GLU A 156 10.10 27.62 3.36
C GLU A 156 10.49 26.73 4.53
N SER A 157 10.79 25.47 4.23
CA SER A 157 11.46 24.60 5.16
C SER A 157 12.84 25.16 5.42
N THR A 158 12.93 26.02 6.44
CA THR A 158 14.16 26.15 7.19
C THR A 158 14.55 24.71 7.56
N GLU A 159 15.70 24.25 7.09
CA GLU A 159 16.39 23.05 7.55
C GLU A 159 16.70 23.21 9.03
N GLN A 160 15.70 23.00 9.89
CA GLN A 160 15.93 22.65 11.26
C GLN A 160 16.14 21.14 11.27
N GLN A 161 17.36 20.73 11.58
CA GLN A 161 17.74 19.37 11.86
C GLN A 161 16.68 18.77 12.80
N ALA A 162 15.80 17.92 12.26
CA ALA A 162 14.77 17.29 13.04
C ALA A 162 15.45 16.41 14.09
N GLU A 163 15.32 16.79 15.36
CA GLU A 163 15.85 16.01 16.48
C GLU A 163 15.23 14.62 16.44
N LYS A 164 16.09 13.59 16.46
CA LYS A 164 15.63 12.20 16.51
C LYS A 164 15.79 11.66 17.93
N TRP A 165 14.71 11.06 18.43
CA TRP A 165 14.67 10.46 19.75
C TRP A 165 14.40 8.97 19.65
N GLN A 166 15.18 8.15 20.34
CA GLN A 166 15.03 6.71 20.32
C GLN A 166 14.55 6.19 21.67
N CYS A 167 13.49 5.39 21.67
CA CYS A 167 13.05 4.69 22.86
C CYS A 167 14.05 3.59 23.21
N THR A 168 14.62 3.63 24.41
CA THR A 168 15.62 2.68 24.90
C THR A 168 15.03 1.30 25.20
N VAL A 169 13.70 1.21 25.36
CA VAL A 169 13.00 -0.04 25.70
C VAL A 169 12.66 -0.86 24.44
N CYS A 170 12.14 -0.22 23.39
CA CYS A 170 11.66 -0.95 22.19
C CYS A 170 12.36 -0.53 20.89
N GLY A 171 13.28 0.44 20.92
CA GLY A 171 14.00 0.91 19.75
C GLY A 171 13.22 1.84 18.83
N TYR A 172 11.95 2.18 19.14
CA TYR A 172 11.16 3.10 18.33
C TYR A 172 11.85 4.46 18.18
N ILE A 173 11.90 5.00 16.97
CA ILE A 173 12.47 6.31 16.66
C ILE A 173 11.33 7.30 16.41
N HIS A 174 11.37 8.42 17.12
CA HIS A 174 10.50 9.57 16.95
C HIS A 174 11.25 10.72 16.29
N ASP A 175 10.70 11.28 15.22
CA ASP A 175 11.23 12.46 14.54
C ASP A 175 10.49 13.69 15.09
N GLY A 176 11.21 14.57 15.77
CA GLY A 176 10.67 15.78 16.41
C GLY A 176 10.96 15.84 17.90
N ALA A 177 10.49 16.93 18.53
CA ALA A 177 10.64 17.11 19.97
C ALA A 177 9.77 16.11 20.75
N VAL A 178 10.30 15.55 21.83
CA VAL A 178 9.57 14.69 22.77
C VAL A 178 9.18 15.56 23.99
N ASP A 179 7.90 15.87 24.15
CA ASP A 179 7.36 16.62 25.28
C ASP A 179 7.19 15.74 26.53
N ASP A 180 6.81 16.35 27.66
CA ASP A 180 6.73 15.64 28.94
C ASP A 180 5.59 14.60 28.98
N ASP A 181 4.55 14.79 28.17
CA ASP A 181 3.39 13.91 28.09
C ASP A 181 3.52 12.85 26.99
N PHE A 182 4.66 12.83 26.27
CA PHE A 182 4.86 11.90 25.16
C PHE A 182 4.95 10.45 25.64
N ILE A 183 4.14 9.59 25.04
CA ILE A 183 4.09 8.15 25.32
C ILE A 183 4.49 7.38 24.06
N CYS A 184 5.42 6.47 24.20
CA CYS A 184 5.85 5.61 23.11
C CYS A 184 4.67 4.84 22.52
N PRO A 185 4.38 4.94 21.21
CA PRO A 185 3.24 4.27 20.60
C PRO A 185 3.38 2.75 20.63
N ILE A 186 4.60 2.22 20.74
CA ILE A 186 4.89 0.77 20.70
C ILE A 186 4.82 0.16 22.11
N CYS A 187 5.63 0.65 23.06
CA CYS A 187 5.78 0.02 24.38
C CYS A 187 5.12 0.80 25.52
N LYS A 188 4.44 1.93 25.20
CA LYS A 188 3.69 2.77 26.17
C LYS A 188 4.55 3.38 27.28
N GLN A 189 5.86 3.43 27.13
CA GLN A 189 6.76 4.12 28.06
C GLN A 189 6.74 5.62 27.80
N GLY A 190 6.89 6.41 28.87
CA GLY A 190 6.93 7.87 28.81
C GLY A 190 8.28 8.42 28.32
N LYS A 191 8.38 9.77 28.27
CA LYS A 191 9.57 10.51 27.82
C LYS A 191 10.89 10.02 28.42
N ALA A 192 10.89 9.63 29.69
CA ALA A 192 12.11 9.16 30.38
C ALA A 192 12.81 7.96 29.72
N ALA A 193 12.08 7.21 28.88
CA ALA A 193 12.61 6.11 28.08
C ALA A 193 13.19 6.54 26.73
N PHE A 194 13.24 7.83 26.42
CA PHE A 194 13.76 8.34 25.16
C PHE A 194 15.10 9.03 25.33
N VAL A 195 16.02 8.72 24.43
CA VAL A 195 17.34 9.37 24.33
C VAL A 195 17.45 10.05 22.97
N LYS A 196 18.03 11.24 22.95
CA LYS A 196 18.30 11.98 21.72
C LYS A 196 19.38 11.26 20.93
N LYS A 197 19.10 10.99 19.68
CA LYS A 197 20.06 10.39 18.76
C LYS A 197 20.90 11.51 18.12
N ALA A 198 22.20 11.42 18.24
CA ALA A 198 23.14 12.35 17.61
C ALA A 198 23.20 12.09 16.10
#